data_f5867a4ddeb48630de1c5c6ad21c0e42
#
_entry.id   f5867a4ddeb48630de1c5c6ad21c0e42
#
_cell.length_a   1.000
_cell.length_b   1.000
_cell.length_c   1.000
_cell.angle_alpha   90.00
_cell.angle_beta   90.00
_cell.angle_gamma   90.00
#
_symmetry.space_group_name_H-M   'P 1'
#
loop_
_entity.id
_entity.type
_entity.pdbx_description
1 polymer ?
#
loop_
_entity_poly.entity_id
_entity_poly.type
_entity_poly.pdbx_seq_one_letter_code
_entity_poly.pdbx_strand_id
1 'polypeptide(L)'
;SSENIDYQSTSSEQETTLYLTYSEGFHGTQKRLNLGNKIISVRIPSGAKDGSRIKIKRKNTKNLHREYDENFYLNIQLTPHSFFSFESDSLACEIPITFDEAVLGTTIDVPTPDGMVAVKIPAGIQNGTLLRLRGKGWINPQNKRGDQLIRIKIDTPQKINNMEKEYYKKIFNSRDYNPRINIQNIKL
;
A
#
# COMPACT_ATOMS: atom_id res chain seq x y z
N SER A 1 -14.35 -59.79 -16.19
CA SER A 1 -13.30 -58.75 -16.02
C SER A 1 -13.90 -57.43 -16.44
N SER A 2 -14.41 -56.68 -15.49
CA SER A 2 -14.93 -55.31 -15.71
C SER A 2 -13.86 -54.33 -15.26
N GLU A 3 -13.26 -53.64 -16.18
CA GLU A 3 -12.35 -52.52 -15.89
C GLU A 3 -13.19 -51.31 -15.46
N ASN A 4 -13.08 -50.92 -14.20
CA ASN A 4 -13.54 -49.64 -13.72
C ASN A 4 -12.57 -48.56 -14.18
N ILE A 5 -12.99 -47.79 -15.16
CA ILE A 5 -12.29 -46.55 -15.53
C ILE A 5 -12.79 -45.46 -14.57
N ASP A 6 -11.97 -45.12 -13.58
CA ASP A 6 -12.15 -43.94 -12.75
C ASP A 6 -12.02 -42.69 -13.61
N TYR A 7 -13.14 -42.05 -13.92
CA TYR A 7 -13.18 -40.71 -14.47
C TYR A 7 -12.84 -39.73 -13.35
N GLN A 8 -11.56 -39.40 -13.19
CA GLN A 8 -11.19 -38.18 -12.48
C GLN A 8 -11.76 -36.99 -13.24
N SER A 9 -12.78 -36.37 -12.68
CA SER A 9 -13.28 -35.08 -13.15
C SER A 9 -12.21 -34.01 -12.85
N THR A 10 -11.41 -33.69 -13.81
CA THR A 10 -10.55 -32.50 -13.78
C THR A 10 -11.46 -31.29 -13.91
N SER A 11 -11.82 -30.66 -12.79
CA SER A 11 -12.38 -29.32 -12.79
C SER A 11 -11.30 -28.40 -13.33
N SER A 12 -11.50 -27.83 -14.52
CA SER A 12 -10.60 -26.82 -15.07
C SER A 12 -10.77 -25.54 -14.26
N GLU A 13 -9.88 -25.30 -13.33
CA GLU A 13 -9.79 -24.02 -12.62
C GLU A 13 -9.29 -22.96 -13.61
N GLN A 14 -10.09 -21.92 -13.84
CA GLN A 14 -9.70 -20.77 -14.64
C GLN A 14 -9.30 -19.63 -13.72
N GLU A 15 -8.18 -18.98 -14.03
CA GLU A 15 -7.67 -17.82 -13.29
C GLU A 15 -7.50 -16.63 -14.21
N THR A 16 -7.78 -15.44 -13.71
CA THR A 16 -7.43 -14.18 -14.39
C THR A 16 -7.00 -13.14 -13.39
N THR A 17 -6.19 -12.19 -13.83
CA THR A 17 -5.76 -11.05 -13.01
C THR A 17 -6.73 -9.90 -13.16
N LEU A 18 -7.15 -9.33 -12.05
CA LEU A 18 -7.97 -8.13 -12.00
C LEU A 18 -7.18 -7.00 -11.35
N TYR A 19 -7.02 -5.91 -12.09
CA TYR A 19 -6.37 -4.70 -11.60
C TYR A 19 -7.39 -3.78 -10.93
N LEU A 20 -7.07 -3.31 -9.73
CA LEU A 20 -7.87 -2.38 -8.95
C LEU A 20 -7.03 -1.16 -8.58
N THR A 21 -7.66 -0.01 -8.46
CA THR A 21 -7.05 1.13 -7.78
C THR A 21 -6.98 0.87 -6.28
N TYR A 22 -6.15 1.63 -5.55
CA TYR A 22 -6.11 1.56 -4.08
C TYR A 22 -7.48 1.86 -3.47
N SER A 23 -8.20 2.84 -4.02
CA SER A 23 -9.55 3.17 -3.55
C SER A 23 -10.53 2.01 -3.74
N GLU A 24 -10.52 1.37 -4.90
CA GLU A 24 -11.36 0.21 -5.19
C GLU A 24 -11.03 -0.98 -4.29
N GLY A 25 -9.74 -1.25 -4.07
CA GLY A 25 -9.30 -2.32 -3.17
C GLY A 25 -9.67 -2.05 -1.72
N PHE A 26 -9.52 -0.81 -1.26
CA PHE A 26 -9.84 -0.42 0.11
C PHE A 26 -11.33 -0.46 0.40
N HIS A 27 -12.15 0.18 -0.42
CA HIS A 27 -13.59 0.30 -0.20
C HIS A 27 -14.39 -0.90 -0.70
N GLY A 28 -13.79 -1.74 -1.53
CA GLY A 28 -14.51 -2.71 -2.33
C GLY A 28 -15.14 -2.04 -3.56
N THR A 29 -15.52 -2.84 -4.51
CA THR A 29 -16.10 -2.36 -5.77
C THR A 29 -16.91 -3.44 -6.46
N GLN A 30 -17.63 -3.06 -7.49
CA GLN A 30 -18.30 -3.98 -8.40
C GLN A 30 -17.70 -3.83 -9.79
N LYS A 31 -17.24 -4.94 -10.37
CA LYS A 31 -16.63 -4.97 -11.70
C LYS A 31 -17.45 -5.83 -12.65
N ARG A 32 -17.52 -5.42 -13.91
CA ARG A 32 -18.03 -6.24 -15.00
C ARG A 32 -16.87 -6.90 -15.70
N LEU A 33 -16.92 -8.24 -15.78
CA LEU A 33 -15.90 -9.04 -16.44
C LEU A 33 -16.48 -9.66 -17.69
N ASN A 34 -15.74 -9.55 -18.79
CA ASN A 34 -16.06 -10.24 -20.03
C ASN A 34 -15.31 -11.58 -20.05
N LEU A 35 -16.04 -12.66 -19.93
CA LEU A 35 -15.54 -14.02 -19.99
C LEU A 35 -15.99 -14.69 -21.30
N GLY A 36 -15.39 -14.27 -22.40
CA GLY A 36 -15.76 -14.72 -23.73
C GLY A 36 -17.15 -14.18 -24.14
N ASN A 37 -18.14 -15.07 -24.22
CA ASN A 37 -19.49 -14.70 -24.69
C ASN A 37 -20.42 -14.18 -23.58
N LYS A 38 -19.94 -14.02 -22.34
CA LYS A 38 -20.75 -13.61 -21.21
C LYS A 38 -20.08 -12.48 -20.44
N ILE A 39 -20.89 -11.46 -20.09
CA ILE A 39 -20.50 -10.42 -19.14
C ILE A 39 -21.08 -10.81 -17.78
N ILE A 40 -20.21 -10.90 -16.76
CA ILE A 40 -20.61 -11.14 -15.39
C ILE A 40 -20.28 -9.94 -14.54
N SER A 41 -21.13 -9.65 -13.56
CA SER A 41 -20.87 -8.64 -12.53
C SER A 41 -20.32 -9.32 -11.29
N VAL A 42 -19.16 -8.87 -10.83
CA VAL A 42 -18.48 -9.43 -9.67
C VAL A 42 -18.33 -8.37 -8.59
N ARG A 43 -18.70 -8.72 -7.38
CA ARG A 43 -18.49 -7.89 -6.21
C ARG A 43 -17.13 -8.21 -5.57
N ILE A 44 -16.27 -7.21 -5.50
CA ILE A 44 -14.99 -7.28 -4.82
C ILE A 44 -15.16 -6.73 -3.40
N PRO A 45 -14.91 -7.50 -2.35
CA PRO A 45 -15.05 -7.03 -0.99
C PRO A 45 -13.99 -5.99 -0.65
N SER A 46 -14.28 -5.15 0.35
CA SER A 46 -13.30 -4.21 0.90
C SER A 46 -12.08 -4.96 1.47
N GLY A 47 -10.89 -4.36 1.33
CA GLY A 47 -9.64 -4.92 1.82
C GLY A 47 -8.89 -5.80 0.82
N ALA A 48 -9.36 -5.89 -0.42
CA ALA A 48 -8.62 -6.56 -1.49
C ALA A 48 -7.29 -5.84 -1.76
N LYS A 49 -6.21 -6.60 -1.85
CA LYS A 49 -4.85 -6.12 -2.09
C LYS A 49 -4.09 -7.09 -2.99
N ASP A 50 -2.84 -6.78 -3.31
CA ASP A 50 -1.98 -7.66 -4.09
C ASP A 50 -1.92 -9.05 -3.48
N GLY A 51 -2.13 -10.06 -4.31
CA GLY A 51 -2.15 -11.47 -3.91
C GLY A 51 -3.49 -11.96 -3.35
N SER A 52 -4.50 -11.09 -3.21
CA SER A 52 -5.86 -11.54 -2.89
C SER A 52 -6.41 -12.40 -4.02
N ARG A 53 -6.98 -13.57 -3.67
CA ARG A 53 -7.59 -14.51 -4.61
C ARG A 53 -9.07 -14.65 -4.29
N ILE A 54 -9.91 -14.33 -5.26
CA ILE A 54 -11.37 -14.32 -5.09
C ILE A 54 -11.97 -15.42 -5.96
N LYS A 55 -12.68 -16.34 -5.31
CA LYS A 55 -13.39 -17.43 -5.98
C LYS A 55 -14.77 -16.97 -6.43
N ILE A 56 -15.05 -17.16 -7.72
CA ILE A 56 -16.34 -16.90 -8.31
C ILE A 56 -16.99 -18.23 -8.68
N LYS A 57 -18.12 -18.52 -8.10
CA LYS A 57 -18.92 -19.71 -8.44
C LYS A 57 -19.78 -19.41 -9.68
N ARG A 58 -19.60 -20.17 -10.73
CA ARG A 58 -20.47 -20.13 -11.91
C ARG A 58 -21.38 -21.35 -11.90
N LYS A 59 -22.69 -21.11 -11.91
CA LYS A 59 -23.65 -22.18 -12.21
C LYS A 59 -23.76 -22.30 -13.73
N ASN A 60 -23.34 -23.41 -14.28
CA ASN A 60 -23.52 -23.68 -15.71
C ASN A 60 -24.90 -24.29 -15.93
N THR A 61 -25.86 -23.47 -16.41
CA THR A 61 -27.25 -23.89 -16.66
C THR A 61 -27.46 -24.54 -18.05
N LYS A 62 -26.39 -24.76 -18.83
CA LYS A 62 -26.53 -25.20 -20.23
C LYS A 62 -26.63 -26.69 -20.46
N ASN A 63 -26.37 -27.53 -19.48
CA ASN A 63 -26.52 -28.99 -19.62
C ASN A 63 -27.43 -29.55 -18.53
N LEU A 64 -28.63 -29.98 -18.95
CA LEU A 64 -29.67 -30.58 -18.08
C LEU A 64 -29.25 -31.89 -17.39
N HIS A 65 -28.03 -32.39 -17.59
CA HIS A 65 -27.58 -33.68 -17.07
C HIS A 65 -26.28 -33.70 -16.27
N ARG A 66 -25.56 -32.57 -16.16
CA ARG A 66 -24.37 -32.45 -15.29
C ARG A 66 -24.18 -31.00 -14.87
N GLU A 67 -24.40 -30.71 -13.60
CA GLU A 67 -23.94 -29.47 -12.97
C GLU A 67 -22.42 -29.58 -12.80
N TYR A 68 -21.66 -28.93 -13.69
CA TYR A 68 -20.25 -28.69 -13.45
C TYR A 68 -20.12 -27.29 -12.85
N ASP A 69 -19.73 -27.23 -11.60
CA ASP A 69 -19.28 -26.00 -10.97
C ASP A 69 -17.90 -25.63 -11.54
N GLU A 70 -17.89 -24.80 -12.56
CA GLU A 70 -16.64 -24.18 -13.03
C GLU A 70 -16.20 -23.15 -12.02
N ASN A 71 -15.12 -23.45 -11.29
CA ASN A 71 -14.49 -22.50 -10.40
C ASN A 71 -13.66 -21.52 -11.20
N PHE A 72 -13.95 -20.25 -11.02
CA PHE A 72 -13.21 -19.16 -11.61
C PHE A 72 -12.55 -18.32 -10.51
N TYR A 73 -11.27 -18.01 -10.63
CA TYR A 73 -10.52 -17.27 -9.64
C TYR A 73 -10.03 -15.93 -10.23
N LEU A 74 -10.20 -14.88 -9.44
CA LEU A 74 -9.63 -13.57 -9.68
C LEU A 74 -8.42 -13.36 -8.78
N ASN A 75 -7.27 -13.14 -9.38
CA ASN A 75 -6.07 -12.71 -8.68
C ASN A 75 -5.98 -11.20 -8.72
N ILE A 76 -6.04 -10.56 -7.56
CA ILE A 76 -6.06 -9.10 -7.46
C ILE A 76 -4.64 -8.54 -7.52
N GLN A 77 -4.49 -7.48 -8.31
CA GLN A 77 -3.33 -6.61 -8.30
C GLN A 77 -3.77 -5.16 -8.19
N LEU A 78 -3.15 -4.41 -7.29
CA LEU A 78 -3.36 -2.97 -7.17
C LEU A 78 -2.48 -2.23 -8.16
N THR A 79 -3.06 -1.29 -8.89
CA THR A 79 -2.28 -0.36 -9.70
C THR A 79 -1.48 0.57 -8.79
N PRO A 80 -0.22 0.90 -9.13
CA PRO A 80 0.60 1.78 -8.30
C PRO A 80 -0.11 3.10 -7.98
N HIS A 81 0.01 3.53 -6.72
CA HIS A 81 -0.52 4.81 -6.25
C HIS A 81 0.63 5.83 -6.13
N SER A 82 0.35 7.11 -6.40
CA SER A 82 1.36 8.17 -6.34
C SER A 82 1.87 8.47 -4.92
N PHE A 83 1.09 8.14 -3.91
CA PHE A 83 1.39 8.44 -2.50
C PHE A 83 1.46 7.21 -1.62
N PHE A 84 0.48 6.31 -1.71
CA PHE A 84 0.43 5.10 -0.89
C PHE A 84 1.20 3.95 -1.52
N SER A 85 1.80 3.13 -0.67
CA SER A 85 2.44 1.87 -1.01
C SER A 85 2.17 0.84 0.10
N PHE A 86 2.65 -0.38 -0.07
CA PHE A 86 2.69 -1.36 0.99
C PHE A 86 4.12 -1.63 1.40
N GLU A 87 4.37 -1.65 2.71
CA GLU A 87 5.60 -2.11 3.32
C GLU A 87 5.24 -3.36 4.14
N SER A 88 5.64 -4.52 3.65
CA SER A 88 5.07 -5.79 4.08
C SER A 88 3.54 -5.78 3.93
N ASP A 89 2.79 -6.02 4.99
CA ASP A 89 1.33 -5.98 5.00
C ASP A 89 0.72 -4.65 5.44
N SER A 90 1.55 -3.65 5.75
CA SER A 90 1.11 -2.35 6.24
C SER A 90 1.03 -1.33 5.12
N LEU A 91 -0.05 -0.53 5.12
CA LEU A 91 -0.13 0.65 4.26
C LEU A 91 0.96 1.62 4.68
N ALA A 92 1.70 2.15 3.72
CA ALA A 92 2.83 3.03 3.96
C ALA A 92 2.78 4.27 3.08
N CYS A 93 3.41 5.33 3.54
CA CYS A 93 3.67 6.54 2.76
C CYS A 93 4.99 7.17 3.19
N GLU A 94 5.52 8.03 2.34
CA GLU A 94 6.69 8.86 2.63
C GLU A 94 6.24 10.31 2.75
N ILE A 95 6.64 10.98 3.82
CA ILE A 95 6.32 12.40 4.07
C ILE A 95 7.61 13.21 4.12
N PRO A 96 7.78 14.17 3.21
CA PRO A 96 8.89 15.11 3.27
C PRO A 96 8.64 16.14 4.38
N ILE A 97 9.68 16.42 5.15
CA ILE A 97 9.73 17.52 6.11
C ILE A 97 10.99 18.33 5.88
N THR A 98 10.97 19.59 6.27
CA THR A 98 12.14 20.45 6.19
C THR A 98 13.12 20.15 7.34
N PHE A 99 14.36 20.60 7.20
CA PHE A 99 15.39 20.40 8.22
C PHE A 99 15.04 21.08 9.54
N ASP A 100 14.49 22.29 9.49
CA ASP A 100 14.04 23.02 10.67
C ASP A 100 12.87 22.32 11.38
N GLU A 101 11.92 21.78 10.64
CA GLU A 101 10.85 20.94 11.19
C GLU A 101 11.39 19.69 11.88
N ALA A 102 12.41 19.06 11.30
CA ALA A 102 13.04 17.88 11.90
C ALA A 102 13.76 18.21 13.21
N VAL A 103 14.45 19.34 13.28
CA VAL A 103 15.21 19.77 14.47
C VAL A 103 14.29 20.26 15.57
N LEU A 104 13.31 21.08 15.23
CA LEU A 104 12.45 21.77 16.22
C LEU A 104 11.20 20.97 16.56
N GLY A 105 10.84 20.00 15.75
CA GLY A 105 9.54 19.36 15.80
C GLY A 105 8.45 20.23 15.18
N THR A 106 7.37 19.61 14.78
CA THR A 106 6.23 20.28 14.14
C THR A 106 4.99 19.40 14.21
N THR A 107 3.87 19.93 13.76
CA THR A 107 2.66 19.16 13.50
C THR A 107 2.31 19.32 12.04
N ILE A 108 2.11 18.20 11.34
CA ILE A 108 1.79 18.15 9.91
C ILE A 108 0.51 17.39 9.66
N ASP A 109 -0.17 17.71 8.57
CA ASP A 109 -1.32 16.94 8.10
C ASP A 109 -0.86 15.84 7.15
N VAL A 110 -1.26 14.61 7.44
CA VAL A 110 -0.89 13.41 6.66
C VAL A 110 -2.13 12.81 6.02
N PRO A 111 -2.12 12.55 4.71
CA PRO A 111 -3.19 11.83 4.04
C PRO A 111 -3.31 10.40 4.56
N THR A 112 -4.53 9.98 4.86
CA THR A 112 -4.89 8.60 5.20
C THR A 112 -6.09 8.17 4.37
N PRO A 113 -6.45 6.87 4.35
CA PRO A 113 -7.69 6.43 3.71
C PRO A 113 -8.96 7.10 4.26
N ASP A 114 -8.92 7.61 5.49
CA ASP A 114 -10.05 8.32 6.13
C ASP A 114 -9.97 9.85 5.99
N GLY A 115 -9.03 10.36 5.21
CA GLY A 115 -8.76 11.79 5.08
C GLY A 115 -7.49 12.24 5.79
N MET A 116 -7.33 13.56 5.96
CA MET A 116 -6.15 14.16 6.58
C MET A 116 -6.17 13.96 8.09
N VAL A 117 -5.02 13.60 8.65
CA VAL A 117 -4.82 13.42 10.08
C VAL A 117 -3.62 14.25 10.53
N ALA A 118 -3.80 15.06 11.58
CA ALA A 118 -2.70 15.82 12.17
C ALA A 118 -1.75 14.88 12.92
N VAL A 119 -0.47 14.95 12.58
CA VAL A 119 0.58 14.11 13.16
C VAL A 119 1.66 14.98 13.77
N LYS A 120 1.97 14.73 15.04
CA LYS A 120 3.07 15.40 15.73
C LYS A 120 4.39 14.75 15.37
N ILE A 121 5.30 15.54 14.83
CA ILE A 121 6.68 15.16 14.55
C ILE A 121 7.54 15.59 15.73
N PRO A 122 8.19 14.65 16.44
CA PRO A 122 9.02 15.02 17.58
C PRO A 122 10.30 15.75 17.15
N ALA A 123 10.76 16.68 17.96
CA ALA A 123 12.02 17.37 17.75
C ALA A 123 13.20 16.37 17.70
N GLY A 124 14.14 16.59 16.79
CA GLY A 124 15.30 15.71 16.62
C GLY A 124 15.02 14.42 15.86
N ILE A 125 13.90 14.31 15.18
CA ILE A 125 13.58 13.13 14.37
C ILE A 125 14.64 12.90 13.29
N GLN A 126 14.98 11.64 13.06
CA GLN A 126 15.99 11.26 12.08
C GLN A 126 15.35 10.94 10.74
N ASN A 127 16.10 11.19 9.66
CA ASN A 127 15.70 10.78 8.31
C ASN A 127 15.47 9.26 8.25
N GLY A 128 14.38 8.84 7.61
CA GLY A 128 14.02 7.43 7.50
C GLY A 128 13.26 6.87 8.71
N THR A 129 13.02 7.65 9.76
CA THR A 129 12.22 7.22 10.90
C THR A 129 10.82 6.84 10.47
N LEU A 130 10.34 5.69 10.95
CA LEU A 130 8.98 5.22 10.75
C LEU A 130 8.11 5.64 11.92
N LEU A 131 7.07 6.40 11.62
CA LEU A 131 5.98 6.70 12.56
C LEU A 131 4.78 5.81 12.23
N ARG A 132 3.99 5.48 13.24
CA ARG A 132 2.84 4.59 13.09
C ARG A 132 1.55 5.33 13.43
N LEU A 133 0.61 5.35 12.49
CA LEU A 133 -0.76 5.79 12.73
C LEU A 133 -1.64 4.57 12.98
N ARG A 134 -2.02 4.37 14.22
CA ARG A 134 -2.86 3.23 14.63
C ARG A 134 -4.24 3.30 14.00
N GLY A 135 -4.69 2.19 13.45
CA GLY A 135 -6.01 2.06 12.87
C GLY A 135 -6.26 2.89 11.61
N LYS A 136 -5.22 3.43 10.97
CA LYS A 136 -5.30 4.23 9.73
C LYS A 136 -4.76 3.51 8.49
N GLY A 137 -4.45 2.23 8.62
CA GLY A 137 -3.93 1.42 7.53
C GLY A 137 -5.01 0.73 6.71
N TRP A 138 -4.62 -0.36 6.08
CA TRP A 138 -5.50 -1.14 5.22
C TRP A 138 -6.55 -1.91 6.02
N ILE A 139 -7.72 -2.10 5.43
CA ILE A 139 -8.76 -2.95 6.00
C ILE A 139 -8.52 -4.40 5.57
N ASN A 140 -8.63 -5.34 6.50
CA ASN A 140 -8.53 -6.76 6.19
C ASN A 140 -9.90 -7.38 5.88
N PRO A 141 -9.94 -8.62 5.35
CA PRO A 141 -11.22 -9.29 5.03
C PRO A 141 -12.16 -9.47 6.22
N GLN A 142 -11.66 -9.43 7.46
CA GLN A 142 -12.45 -9.48 8.69
C GLN A 142 -12.95 -8.09 9.14
N ASN A 143 -12.85 -7.09 8.26
CA ASN A 143 -13.23 -5.71 8.52
C ASN A 143 -12.47 -5.02 9.65
N LYS A 144 -11.24 -5.47 9.93
CA LYS A 144 -10.33 -4.86 10.91
C LYS A 144 -9.34 -3.95 10.19
N ARG A 145 -9.09 -2.79 10.80
CA ARG A 145 -8.10 -1.82 10.31
C ARG A 145 -6.71 -2.13 10.83
N GLY A 146 -5.74 -2.16 9.92
CA GLY A 146 -4.33 -2.13 10.27
C GLY A 146 -3.83 -0.72 10.54
N ASP A 147 -2.53 -0.57 10.62
CA ASP A 147 -1.86 0.71 10.86
C ASP A 147 -1.28 1.26 9.55
N GLN A 148 -1.14 2.58 9.47
CA GLN A 148 -0.39 3.25 8.41
C GLN A 148 1.00 3.59 8.90
N LEU A 149 2.03 3.23 8.14
CA LEU A 149 3.41 3.61 8.39
C LEU A 149 3.75 4.88 7.63
N ILE A 150 4.37 5.82 8.32
CA ILE A 150 4.85 7.07 7.73
C ILE A 150 6.37 7.05 7.80
N ARG A 151 7.03 7.04 6.64
CA ARG A 151 8.48 7.19 6.56
C ARG A 151 8.81 8.67 6.42
N ILE A 152 9.57 9.19 7.35
CA ILE A 152 10.03 10.58 7.32
C ILE A 152 11.20 10.72 6.36
N LYS A 153 11.08 11.67 5.46
CA LYS A 153 12.14 12.08 4.56
C LYS A 153 12.49 13.54 4.81
N ILE A 154 13.72 13.80 5.26
CA ILE A 154 14.20 15.17 5.40
C ILE A 154 14.57 15.67 4.02
N ASP A 155 13.90 16.72 3.57
CA ASP A 155 14.08 17.33 2.28
C ASP A 155 14.90 18.62 2.38
N THR A 156 15.82 18.80 1.44
CA THR A 156 16.66 19.99 1.38
C THR A 156 16.09 20.92 0.32
N PRO A 157 15.80 22.20 0.65
CA PRO A 157 15.28 23.14 -0.31
C PRO A 157 16.27 23.39 -1.46
N GLN A 158 15.77 23.29 -2.68
CA GLN A 158 16.60 23.56 -3.88
C GLN A 158 16.91 25.05 -4.07
N LYS A 159 16.02 25.91 -3.59
CA LYS A 159 16.16 27.37 -3.67
C LYS A 159 15.80 27.95 -2.32
N ILE A 160 16.62 28.87 -1.85
CA ILE A 160 16.40 29.65 -0.64
C ILE A 160 16.53 31.14 -0.95
N ASN A 161 15.81 31.98 -0.21
CA ASN A 161 15.94 33.43 -0.31
C ASN A 161 17.19 33.93 0.45
N ASN A 162 17.51 35.22 0.31
CA ASN A 162 18.70 35.78 0.94
C ASN A 162 18.65 35.77 2.47
N MET A 163 17.48 35.93 3.04
CA MET A 163 17.30 35.90 4.50
C MET A 163 17.51 34.48 5.04
N GLU A 164 16.91 33.48 4.42
CA GLU A 164 17.14 32.06 4.77
C GLU A 164 18.61 31.71 4.69
N LYS A 165 19.29 32.14 3.62
CA LYS A 165 20.74 31.92 3.45
C LYS A 165 21.56 32.48 4.61
N GLU A 166 21.25 33.68 5.07
CA GLU A 166 21.93 34.29 6.22
C GLU A 166 21.68 33.51 7.53
N TYR A 167 20.46 33.03 7.75
CA TYR A 167 20.16 32.17 8.91
C TYR A 167 20.90 30.84 8.83
N TYR A 168 20.94 30.19 7.68
CA TYR A 168 21.72 28.96 7.52
C TYR A 168 23.20 29.16 7.75
N LYS A 169 23.80 30.29 7.33
CA LYS A 169 25.18 30.64 7.63
C LYS A 169 25.43 30.79 9.13
N LYS A 170 24.50 31.42 9.85
CA LYS A 170 24.60 31.56 11.31
C LYS A 170 24.58 30.20 12.01
N ILE A 171 23.67 29.30 11.60
CA ILE A 171 23.60 27.93 12.11
C ILE A 171 24.91 27.18 11.79
N PHE A 172 25.39 27.26 10.56
CA PHE A 172 26.64 26.63 10.13
C PHE A 172 27.84 27.06 11.00
N ASN A 173 27.94 28.33 11.31
CA ASN A 173 29.06 28.90 12.10
C ASN A 173 28.92 28.62 13.61
N SER A 174 27.72 28.37 14.12
CA SER A 174 27.45 28.19 15.56
C SER A 174 27.32 26.74 16.01
N ARG A 175 27.19 25.80 15.09
CA ARG A 175 26.98 24.39 15.44
C ARG A 175 28.24 23.75 16.03
N ASP A 176 28.07 23.00 17.11
CA ASP A 176 29.13 22.16 17.70
C ASP A 176 29.08 20.71 17.20
N TYR A 177 27.99 20.31 16.53
CA TYR A 177 27.77 18.97 16.07
C TYR A 177 28.59 18.64 14.81
N ASN A 178 29.35 17.54 14.87
CA ASN A 178 30.05 16.98 13.73
C ASN A 178 29.50 15.59 13.37
N PRO A 179 28.72 15.45 12.30
CA PRO A 179 28.14 14.16 11.92
C PRO A 179 29.17 13.14 11.42
N ARG A 180 30.39 13.56 11.12
CA ARG A 180 31.46 12.72 10.56
C ARG A 180 32.53 12.33 11.58
N ILE A 181 32.29 12.53 12.87
CA ILE A 181 33.30 12.28 13.91
C ILE A 181 33.79 10.83 13.90
N ASN A 182 32.90 9.88 13.65
CA ASN A 182 33.21 8.46 13.69
C ASN A 182 33.89 7.91 12.41
N ILE A 183 34.01 8.72 11.37
CA ILE A 183 34.59 8.31 10.09
C ILE A 183 35.91 9.01 9.74
N GLN A 184 36.36 9.92 10.58
CA GLN A 184 37.56 10.74 10.32
C GLN A 184 38.86 9.93 10.20
N ASN A 185 38.92 8.77 10.88
CA ASN A 185 40.14 7.94 10.96
C ASN A 185 40.01 6.60 10.24
N ILE A 186 39.00 6.41 9.40
CA ILE A 186 38.83 5.18 8.62
C ILE A 186 39.92 5.11 7.57
N LYS A 187 40.61 3.97 7.55
CA LYS A 187 41.64 3.62 6.54
C LYS A 187 41.33 2.24 5.99
N LEU A 188 41.73 1.99 4.74
CA LEU A 188 41.71 0.67 4.11
C LEU A 188 42.89 -0.16 4.59
#